data_f25b488850ff9534f2d673b6260a3ab2
#
_entry.id   f25b488850ff9534f2d673b6260a3ab2
#
_cell.length_a   1.000
_cell.length_b   1.000
_cell.length_c   1.000
_cell.angle_alpha   90.00
_cell.angle_beta   90.00
_cell.angle_gamma   90.00
#
_symmetry.space_group_name_H-M   'P 1'
#
loop_
_entity.id
_entity.type
_entity.pdbx_description
1 polymer ?
#
loop_
_entity_poly.entity_id
_entity_poly.type
_entity_poly.pdbx_seq_one_letter_code
_entity_poly.pdbx_strand_id
1 'polypeptide(L)'
;MQVKHPIIANGEYYIEPLRKKTFGGPPKLPHEYNEAKGRLGNNIEQIQRQIEQSEEVFMDEKIVCVRLEPKYEAKSYTPNSLIAESKMKFVGGRKYTTNQELSKAKLYFMRATDSELSELKCKLESSQKDNVKKWREQICTINSIDLLKPDEKVLGFDSSWEKGKAEIILHPLGIDTSDVVDKFFELTGISKNAAIVRSYDDGLTFVCANINKDIINKAKKFNPLRSIKPIDDEWDDFFRMSPILPDIINKSDIKVGIFDGGVQSGTYLVDPFCVNYDMVEEPPTTKGLEHGSAVSGAVLYGSLNGKTEFDVVEPPSVSVESFRVFPAVRTGNEDNDYQMLEQLISLKKL
;
A
#
# COMPACT_ATOMS: atom_id res chain seq x y z
N MET A 1 28.52 -29.01 15.16
CA MET A 1 28.45 -27.55 15.32
C MET A 1 28.92 -26.94 14.01
N GLN A 2 28.04 -26.41 13.17
CA GLN A 2 28.46 -25.65 12.00
C GLN A 2 28.86 -24.25 12.48
N VAL A 3 30.16 -23.94 12.35
CA VAL A 3 30.66 -22.60 12.62
C VAL A 3 30.10 -21.70 11.52
N LYS A 4 29.10 -20.85 11.85
CA LYS A 4 28.67 -19.78 10.96
C LYS A 4 29.81 -18.75 10.91
N HIS A 5 30.55 -18.73 9.83
CA HIS A 5 31.55 -17.67 9.61
C HIS A 5 30.80 -16.35 9.33
N PRO A 6 31.10 -15.25 10.06
CA PRO A 6 30.58 -13.96 9.70
C PRO A 6 31.07 -13.59 8.30
N ILE A 7 30.18 -13.09 7.47
CA ILE A 7 30.57 -12.51 6.18
C ILE A 7 31.21 -11.16 6.50
N ILE A 8 32.51 -11.10 6.58
CA ILE A 8 33.27 -9.84 6.64
C ILE A 8 33.46 -9.43 5.19
N ALA A 9 32.65 -8.49 4.73
CA ALA A 9 32.82 -7.88 3.43
C ALA A 9 33.41 -6.48 3.62
N ASN A 10 34.58 -6.22 3.02
CA ASN A 10 34.93 -4.86 2.68
C ASN A 10 33.95 -4.42 1.59
N GLY A 11 32.87 -3.76 1.96
CA GLY A 11 31.81 -3.35 1.04
C GLY A 11 32.30 -2.58 -0.17
N GLU A 12 33.42 -1.89 -0.04
CA GLU A 12 34.11 -1.15 -1.10
C GLU A 12 34.58 -2.05 -2.26
N TYR A 13 34.93 -3.31 -2.01
CA TYR A 13 35.31 -4.26 -3.06
C TYR A 13 34.10 -4.87 -3.80
N TYR A 14 32.89 -4.71 -3.25
CA TYR A 14 31.65 -5.22 -3.81
C TYR A 14 30.78 -4.10 -4.41
N ILE A 15 31.28 -2.86 -4.41
CA ILE A 15 30.63 -1.79 -5.16
C ILE A 15 30.90 -2.05 -6.64
N GLU A 16 30.04 -2.85 -7.26
CA GLU A 16 29.93 -2.80 -8.70
C GLU A 16 29.42 -1.40 -9.06
N PRO A 17 30.15 -0.65 -9.93
CA PRO A 17 29.60 0.60 -10.44
C PRO A 17 28.22 0.25 -11.03
N LEU A 18 27.18 0.84 -10.45
CA LEU A 18 25.82 0.71 -11.00
C LEU A 18 25.94 1.03 -12.49
N ARG A 19 25.90 -0.02 -13.34
CA ARG A 19 25.76 0.18 -14.76
C ARG A 19 24.53 1.08 -14.89
N LYS A 20 24.76 2.32 -15.33
CA LYS A 20 23.64 3.19 -15.71
C LYS A 20 22.80 2.34 -16.64
N LYS A 21 21.68 1.81 -16.12
CA LYS A 21 20.68 1.19 -16.99
C LYS A 21 20.35 2.33 -17.94
N THR A 22 20.83 2.21 -19.18
CA THR A 22 20.30 3.01 -20.27
C THR A 22 18.82 2.68 -20.23
N PHE A 23 18.03 3.62 -19.74
CA PHE A 23 16.60 3.48 -19.72
C PHE A 23 16.23 3.25 -21.17
N GLY A 24 15.79 2.05 -21.50
CA GLY A 24 15.15 1.78 -22.77
C GLY A 24 14.09 2.85 -22.93
N GLY A 25 13.92 3.38 -24.14
CA GLY A 25 12.89 4.37 -24.42
C GLY A 25 11.52 3.89 -23.89
N PRO A 26 10.51 4.77 -23.83
CA PRO A 26 9.19 4.40 -23.35
C PRO A 26 8.73 3.12 -24.05
N PRO A 27 8.12 2.16 -23.34
CA PRO A 27 7.64 0.94 -23.95
C PRO A 27 6.70 1.29 -25.12
N LYS A 28 6.72 0.47 -26.17
CA LYS A 28 5.75 0.61 -27.25
C LYS A 28 4.34 0.58 -26.68
N LEU A 29 3.48 1.49 -27.15
CA LEU A 29 2.06 1.49 -26.76
C LEU A 29 1.45 0.10 -27.04
N PRO A 30 0.71 -0.48 -26.10
CA PRO A 30 0.23 -1.86 -26.21
C PRO A 30 -0.93 -2.00 -27.21
N HIS A 31 -1.64 -0.91 -27.48
CA HIS A 31 -2.82 -0.88 -28.33
C HIS A 31 -2.78 0.29 -29.33
N GLU A 32 -3.41 0.08 -30.46
CA GLU A 32 -3.74 1.16 -31.38
C GLU A 32 -4.85 2.05 -30.79
N TYR A 33 -4.75 3.37 -31.02
CA TYR A 33 -5.63 4.34 -30.35
C TYR A 33 -7.11 4.11 -30.63
N ASN A 34 -7.50 3.88 -31.89
CA ASN A 34 -8.90 3.69 -32.25
C ASN A 34 -9.47 2.39 -31.68
N GLU A 35 -8.67 1.34 -31.59
CA GLU A 35 -9.03 0.09 -30.95
C GLU A 35 -9.24 0.27 -29.45
N ALA A 36 -8.27 0.90 -28.77
CA ALA A 36 -8.36 1.18 -27.34
C ALA A 36 -9.59 2.06 -27.01
N LYS A 37 -9.81 3.12 -27.77
CA LYS A 37 -10.95 4.03 -27.66
C LYS A 37 -12.29 3.28 -27.77
N GLY A 38 -12.46 2.44 -28.82
CA GLY A 38 -13.66 1.63 -29.00
C GLY A 38 -13.87 0.62 -27.88
N ARG A 39 -12.82 -0.07 -27.46
CA ARG A 39 -12.85 -1.02 -26.33
C ARG A 39 -13.31 -0.36 -25.04
N LEU A 40 -12.74 0.79 -24.69
CA LEU A 40 -13.12 1.50 -23.45
C LEU A 40 -14.55 2.04 -23.52
N GLY A 41 -15.02 2.49 -24.68
CA GLY A 41 -16.43 2.84 -24.90
C GLY A 41 -17.37 1.66 -24.62
N ASN A 42 -17.04 0.49 -25.16
CA ASN A 42 -17.80 -0.75 -24.92
C ASN A 42 -17.75 -1.18 -23.44
N ASN A 43 -16.62 -0.96 -22.75
CA ASN A 43 -16.51 -1.25 -21.33
C ASN A 43 -17.50 -0.41 -20.50
N ILE A 44 -17.64 0.88 -20.82
CA ILE A 44 -18.59 1.76 -20.14
C ILE A 44 -20.03 1.29 -20.37
N GLU A 45 -20.39 0.91 -21.59
CA GLU A 45 -21.71 0.32 -21.86
C GLU A 45 -21.95 -0.96 -21.07
N GLN A 46 -20.92 -1.80 -20.95
CA GLN A 46 -21.00 -3.01 -20.15
C GLN A 46 -21.25 -2.71 -18.67
N ILE A 47 -20.53 -1.71 -18.11
CA ILE A 47 -20.75 -1.25 -16.73
C ILE A 47 -22.21 -0.82 -16.55
N GLN A 48 -22.76 0.02 -17.44
CA GLN A 48 -24.12 0.50 -17.38
C GLN A 48 -25.14 -0.65 -17.39
N ARG A 49 -24.96 -1.64 -18.28
CA ARG A 49 -25.80 -2.84 -18.32
C ARG A 49 -25.66 -3.68 -17.05
N GLN A 50 -24.46 -3.82 -16.50
CA GLN A 50 -24.25 -4.57 -15.26
C GLN A 50 -24.93 -3.90 -14.07
N ILE A 51 -24.91 -2.57 -13.99
CA ILE A 51 -25.61 -1.80 -12.94
C ILE A 51 -27.12 -2.09 -12.99
N GLU A 52 -27.72 -2.17 -14.18
CA GLU A 52 -29.16 -2.43 -14.35
C GLU A 52 -29.56 -3.88 -14.11
N GLN A 53 -28.67 -4.85 -14.34
CA GLN A 53 -29.02 -6.29 -14.43
C GLN A 53 -28.44 -7.12 -13.28
N SER A 54 -27.50 -6.60 -12.50
CA SER A 54 -26.85 -7.38 -11.47
C SER A 54 -27.59 -7.31 -10.12
N GLU A 55 -27.35 -8.31 -9.28
CA GLU A 55 -27.76 -8.29 -7.87
C GLU A 55 -26.81 -7.44 -6.99
N GLU A 56 -25.85 -6.76 -7.59
CA GLU A 56 -24.92 -5.92 -6.86
C GLU A 56 -25.64 -4.67 -6.36
N VAL A 57 -25.34 -4.25 -5.14
CA VAL A 57 -25.95 -3.08 -4.51
C VAL A 57 -25.07 -1.87 -4.79
N PHE A 58 -25.63 -0.89 -5.50
CA PHE A 58 -25.01 0.36 -5.83
C PHE A 58 -25.60 1.50 -5.01
N MET A 59 -24.82 2.54 -4.83
CA MET A 59 -25.26 3.86 -4.34
C MET A 59 -25.37 4.83 -5.54
N ASP A 60 -25.68 6.11 -5.31
CA ASP A 60 -25.74 7.11 -6.38
C ASP A 60 -24.43 7.22 -7.16
N GLU A 61 -23.30 7.29 -6.46
CA GLU A 61 -21.98 7.11 -7.05
C GLU A 61 -21.60 5.61 -7.03
N LYS A 62 -20.92 5.18 -8.07
CA LYS A 62 -20.42 3.81 -8.25
C LYS A 62 -18.90 3.82 -8.21
N ILE A 63 -18.32 2.78 -7.64
CA ILE A 63 -16.88 2.53 -7.72
C ILE A 63 -16.60 1.74 -8.99
N VAL A 64 -15.82 2.33 -9.87
CA VAL A 64 -15.34 1.72 -11.10
C VAL A 64 -13.82 1.57 -11.06
N CYS A 65 -13.30 0.61 -11.78
CA CYS A 65 -11.89 0.27 -11.86
C CYS A 65 -11.32 0.69 -13.21
N VAL A 66 -10.20 1.42 -13.20
CA VAL A 66 -9.38 1.67 -14.38
C VAL A 66 -8.13 0.82 -14.27
N ARG A 67 -8.02 -0.21 -15.11
CA ARG A 67 -6.91 -1.16 -15.10
C ARG A 67 -5.90 -0.76 -16.15
N LEU A 68 -4.63 -0.64 -15.77
CA LEU A 68 -3.55 -0.42 -16.72
C LEU A 68 -3.02 -1.74 -17.27
N GLU A 69 -2.44 -1.66 -18.45
CA GLU A 69 -1.68 -2.77 -19.01
C GLU A 69 -0.44 -3.10 -18.16
N PRO A 70 -0.04 -4.38 -18.08
CA PRO A 70 1.25 -4.76 -17.51
C PRO A 70 2.39 -3.95 -18.10
N LYS A 71 3.45 -3.66 -17.30
CA LYS A 71 4.59 -2.79 -17.66
C LYS A 71 4.31 -1.28 -17.58
N TYR A 72 3.06 -0.85 -17.35
CA TYR A 72 2.69 0.56 -17.19
C TYR A 72 2.40 0.90 -15.71
N GLU A 73 3.21 0.33 -14.79
CA GLU A 73 3.05 0.53 -13.35
C GLU A 73 3.65 1.84 -12.84
N ALA A 74 4.60 2.43 -13.57
CA ALA A 74 5.29 3.64 -13.12
C ALA A 74 4.32 4.82 -12.93
N LYS A 75 4.62 5.71 -11.99
CA LYS A 75 3.79 6.90 -11.69
C LYS A 75 3.56 7.78 -12.94
N SER A 76 4.51 7.80 -13.86
CA SER A 76 4.41 8.54 -15.12
C SER A 76 3.27 8.08 -16.04
N TYR A 77 2.79 6.85 -15.87
CA TYR A 77 1.68 6.29 -16.64
C TYR A 77 0.31 6.45 -15.96
N THR A 78 0.24 7.17 -14.84
CA THR A 78 -1.05 7.50 -14.24
C THR A 78 -1.93 8.22 -15.28
N PRO A 79 -3.19 7.77 -15.53
CA PRO A 79 -4.04 8.32 -16.57
C PRO A 79 -4.66 9.66 -16.16
N ASN A 80 -3.80 10.64 -15.85
CA ASN A 80 -4.21 11.95 -15.33
C ASN A 80 -5.14 12.71 -16.26
N SER A 81 -4.97 12.58 -17.60
CA SER A 81 -5.85 13.24 -18.55
C SER A 81 -7.25 12.61 -18.53
N LEU A 82 -7.35 11.28 -18.42
CA LEU A 82 -8.64 10.61 -18.28
C LEU A 82 -9.31 11.02 -16.96
N ILE A 83 -8.58 11.02 -15.88
CA ILE A 83 -9.09 11.43 -14.54
C ILE A 83 -9.62 12.87 -14.60
N ALA A 84 -8.84 13.81 -15.13
CA ALA A 84 -9.23 15.21 -15.19
C ALA A 84 -10.42 15.47 -16.13
N GLU A 85 -10.51 14.76 -17.24
CA GLU A 85 -11.54 14.97 -18.25
C GLU A 85 -12.85 14.23 -17.94
N SER A 86 -12.79 13.11 -17.20
CA SER A 86 -13.97 12.29 -16.91
C SER A 86 -14.87 12.87 -15.83
N LYS A 87 -14.39 13.85 -15.07
CA LYS A 87 -15.00 14.35 -13.83
C LYS A 87 -15.13 13.31 -12.71
N MET A 88 -14.81 12.05 -12.99
CA MET A 88 -14.76 11.00 -11.98
C MET A 88 -13.68 11.33 -10.93
N LYS A 89 -13.95 10.96 -9.68
CA LYS A 89 -13.01 11.23 -8.58
C LYS A 89 -12.16 10.02 -8.26
N PHE A 90 -10.85 10.20 -8.22
CA PHE A 90 -9.92 9.16 -7.80
C PHE A 90 -10.03 8.90 -6.30
N VAL A 91 -10.25 7.63 -5.90
CA VAL A 91 -10.40 7.20 -4.51
C VAL A 91 -9.38 6.15 -4.08
N GLY A 92 -8.34 5.97 -4.85
CA GLY A 92 -7.22 5.10 -4.49
C GLY A 92 -6.86 4.10 -5.58
N GLY A 93 -5.90 3.25 -5.29
CA GLY A 93 -5.45 2.22 -6.21
C GLY A 93 -4.80 1.05 -5.50
N ARG A 94 -4.57 -0.02 -6.24
CA ARG A 94 -3.78 -1.18 -5.79
C ARG A 94 -3.07 -1.82 -6.97
N LYS A 95 -2.11 -2.69 -6.68
CA LYS A 95 -1.58 -3.61 -7.67
C LYS A 95 -2.51 -4.82 -7.77
N TYR A 96 -2.62 -5.38 -8.96
CA TYR A 96 -3.31 -6.65 -9.20
C TYR A 96 -2.45 -7.55 -10.08
N THR A 97 -2.66 -8.85 -10.01
CA THR A 97 -1.95 -9.83 -10.83
C THR A 97 -2.85 -10.22 -11.99
N THR A 98 -2.32 -10.15 -13.21
CA THR A 98 -3.05 -10.58 -14.40
C THR A 98 -2.93 -12.09 -14.57
N ASN A 99 -3.99 -12.73 -15.02
CA ASN A 99 -4.03 -14.18 -15.22
C ASN A 99 -3.12 -14.68 -16.37
N GLN A 100 -2.74 -13.81 -17.29
CA GLN A 100 -2.04 -14.21 -18.51
C GLN A 100 -0.52 -14.39 -18.36
N GLU A 101 0.13 -13.70 -17.42
CA GLU A 101 1.60 -13.76 -17.29
C GLU A 101 2.09 -13.71 -15.84
N LEU A 102 1.23 -13.83 -14.82
CA LEU A 102 1.57 -13.53 -13.43
C LEU A 102 2.19 -12.11 -13.27
N SER A 103 1.99 -11.27 -14.26
CA SER A 103 2.54 -9.92 -14.26
C SER A 103 1.69 -8.99 -13.39
N LYS A 104 2.37 -8.11 -12.67
CA LYS A 104 1.69 -7.11 -11.84
C LYS A 104 1.29 -5.92 -12.70
N ALA A 105 0.10 -5.39 -12.45
CA ALA A 105 -0.41 -4.19 -13.09
C ALA A 105 -1.06 -3.27 -12.05
N LYS A 106 -1.31 -2.01 -12.41
CA LYS A 106 -1.99 -1.05 -11.56
C LYS A 106 -3.48 -1.02 -11.84
N LEU A 107 -4.25 -0.93 -10.77
CA LEU A 107 -5.68 -0.71 -10.74
C LEU A 107 -5.95 0.60 -10.00
N TYR A 108 -6.69 1.50 -10.62
CA TYR A 108 -7.18 2.73 -10.01
C TYR A 108 -8.66 2.62 -9.74
N PHE A 109 -9.07 3.00 -8.51
CA PHE A 109 -10.46 3.11 -8.15
C PHE A 109 -10.94 4.54 -8.37
N MET A 110 -12.05 4.65 -9.07
CA MET A 110 -12.70 5.92 -9.37
C MET A 110 -14.13 5.86 -8.86
N ARG A 111 -14.65 6.93 -8.26
CA ARG A 111 -16.08 7.08 -8.02
C ARG A 111 -16.70 7.89 -9.15
N ALA A 112 -17.85 7.47 -9.62
CA ALA A 112 -18.55 8.06 -10.74
C ALA A 112 -20.08 7.93 -10.60
N THR A 113 -20.78 8.95 -11.01
CA THR A 113 -22.23 8.89 -11.29
C THR A 113 -22.48 8.32 -12.68
N ASP A 114 -23.73 7.93 -12.97
CA ASP A 114 -24.12 7.46 -14.31
C ASP A 114 -23.94 8.56 -15.38
N SER A 115 -24.14 9.82 -14.99
CA SER A 115 -23.93 10.97 -15.86
C SER A 115 -22.46 11.13 -16.24
N GLU A 116 -21.55 10.97 -15.27
CA GLU A 116 -20.10 11.07 -15.50
C GLU A 116 -19.56 9.91 -16.37
N LEU A 117 -20.09 8.70 -16.18
CA LEU A 117 -19.78 7.56 -17.05
C LEU A 117 -20.25 7.81 -18.50
N SER A 118 -21.46 8.34 -18.66
CA SER A 118 -22.00 8.69 -19.98
C SER A 118 -21.21 9.82 -20.63
N GLU A 119 -20.77 10.83 -19.87
CA GLU A 119 -19.92 11.92 -20.38
C GLU A 119 -18.55 11.39 -20.81
N LEU A 120 -17.94 10.49 -20.04
CA LEU A 120 -16.68 9.85 -20.42
C LEU A 120 -16.82 9.06 -21.73
N LYS A 121 -17.93 8.32 -21.89
CA LYS A 121 -18.21 7.60 -23.14
C LYS A 121 -18.31 8.57 -24.32
N CYS A 122 -19.08 9.64 -24.20
CA CYS A 122 -19.19 10.67 -25.24
C CYS A 122 -17.82 11.27 -25.59
N LYS A 123 -16.95 11.50 -24.61
CA LYS A 123 -15.58 12.00 -24.86
C LYS A 123 -14.70 10.99 -25.57
N LEU A 124 -14.83 9.72 -25.26
CA LEU A 124 -14.12 8.65 -25.96
C LEU A 124 -14.60 8.53 -27.42
N GLU A 125 -15.88 8.70 -27.69
CA GLU A 125 -16.45 8.64 -29.04
C GLU A 125 -16.14 9.89 -29.87
N SER A 126 -15.96 11.02 -29.23
CA SER A 126 -15.67 12.30 -29.89
C SER A 126 -14.27 12.34 -30.52
N SER A 127 -14.16 13.01 -31.68
CA SER A 127 -12.87 13.29 -32.33
C SER A 127 -12.10 14.46 -31.71
N GLN A 128 -12.68 15.21 -30.79
CA GLN A 128 -12.07 16.42 -30.20
C GLN A 128 -10.71 16.18 -29.55
N LYS A 129 -10.50 15.01 -28.98
CA LYS A 129 -9.26 14.62 -28.30
C LYS A 129 -8.30 13.78 -29.13
N ASP A 130 -8.70 13.44 -30.37
CA ASP A 130 -7.92 12.53 -31.21
C ASP A 130 -6.54 13.09 -31.57
N ASN A 131 -6.36 14.40 -31.58
CA ASN A 131 -5.08 15.07 -31.82
C ASN A 131 -4.27 15.38 -30.54
N VAL A 132 -4.79 15.09 -29.35
CA VAL A 132 -4.10 15.34 -28.06
C VAL A 132 -3.18 14.15 -27.75
N LYS A 133 -1.89 14.29 -27.98
CA LYS A 133 -0.89 13.23 -27.82
C LYS A 133 -0.96 12.55 -26.45
N LYS A 134 -0.99 13.31 -25.35
CA LYS A 134 -1.02 12.77 -23.99
C LYS A 134 -2.29 11.98 -23.70
N TRP A 135 -3.44 12.43 -24.19
CA TRP A 135 -4.69 11.69 -24.09
C TRP A 135 -4.60 10.34 -24.82
N ARG A 136 -4.15 10.36 -26.06
CA ARG A 136 -4.00 9.13 -26.88
C ARG A 136 -3.08 8.11 -26.22
N GLU A 137 -1.91 8.56 -25.75
CA GLU A 137 -0.95 7.69 -25.09
C GLU A 137 -1.57 7.04 -23.85
N GLN A 138 -2.31 7.79 -23.01
CA GLN A 138 -2.96 7.25 -21.83
C GLN A 138 -4.07 6.26 -22.16
N ILE A 139 -4.92 6.57 -23.13
CA ILE A 139 -5.98 5.65 -23.58
C ILE A 139 -5.38 4.32 -24.05
N CYS A 140 -4.27 4.36 -24.78
CA CYS A 140 -3.59 3.16 -25.27
C CYS A 140 -2.98 2.30 -24.13
N THR A 141 -2.71 2.86 -22.95
CA THR A 141 -2.13 2.13 -21.82
C THR A 141 -3.17 1.53 -20.86
N ILE A 142 -4.46 1.86 -21.05
CA ILE A 142 -5.54 1.31 -20.24
C ILE A 142 -5.98 -0.02 -20.84
N ASN A 143 -5.96 -1.06 -20.02
CA ASN A 143 -6.46 -2.40 -20.36
C ASN A 143 -7.99 -2.42 -20.37
N SER A 144 -8.63 -1.99 -19.27
CA SER A 144 -10.08 -1.95 -19.16
C SER A 144 -10.57 -0.88 -18.18
N ILE A 145 -11.85 -0.52 -18.34
CA ILE A 145 -12.65 0.15 -17.33
C ILE A 145 -13.78 -0.83 -16.97
N ASP A 146 -13.86 -1.26 -15.70
CA ASP A 146 -14.82 -2.29 -15.28
C ASP A 146 -15.26 -2.10 -13.82
N LEU A 147 -16.17 -2.95 -13.35
CA LEU A 147 -16.51 -3.08 -11.93
C LEU A 147 -15.57 -4.09 -11.27
N LEU A 148 -15.20 -3.85 -10.00
CA LEU A 148 -14.44 -4.83 -9.23
C LEU A 148 -15.27 -6.09 -9.05
N LYS A 149 -14.76 -7.23 -9.52
CA LYS A 149 -15.49 -8.49 -9.42
C LYS A 149 -15.68 -8.89 -7.95
N PRO A 150 -16.80 -9.52 -7.60
CA PRO A 150 -17.08 -9.94 -6.22
C PRO A 150 -15.91 -10.71 -5.56
N ASP A 151 -15.30 -11.63 -6.29
CA ASP A 151 -14.21 -12.45 -5.75
C ASP A 151 -12.88 -11.68 -5.61
N GLU A 152 -12.69 -10.58 -6.33
CA GLU A 152 -11.54 -9.68 -6.15
C GLU A 152 -11.63 -8.82 -4.87
N LYS A 153 -12.84 -8.76 -4.27
CA LYS A 153 -13.09 -8.06 -3.00
C LYS A 153 -12.75 -8.93 -1.78
N VAL A 154 -12.66 -10.26 -1.95
CA VAL A 154 -12.47 -11.23 -0.87
C VAL A 154 -11.02 -11.72 -0.89
N LEU A 155 -10.27 -11.46 0.16
CA LEU A 155 -8.82 -11.69 0.21
C LEU A 155 -8.44 -12.54 1.43
N GLY A 156 -7.55 -13.52 1.25
CA GLY A 156 -6.91 -14.22 2.36
C GLY A 156 -7.78 -15.22 3.14
N PHE A 157 -8.98 -15.53 2.66
CA PHE A 157 -9.80 -16.59 3.26
C PHE A 157 -9.42 -17.93 2.64
N ASP A 158 -9.06 -18.89 3.46
CA ASP A 158 -8.89 -20.27 3.02
C ASP A 158 -10.23 -21.02 2.93
N SER A 159 -10.22 -22.21 2.34
CA SER A 159 -11.43 -23.02 2.14
C SER A 159 -12.04 -23.53 3.45
N SER A 160 -11.25 -23.68 4.49
CA SER A 160 -11.66 -24.20 5.82
C SER A 160 -12.23 -23.09 6.71
N TRP A 161 -12.02 -21.83 6.39
CA TRP A 161 -12.50 -20.71 7.18
C TRP A 161 -14.04 -20.65 7.21
N GLU A 162 -14.63 -20.64 8.39
CA GLU A 162 -16.09 -20.63 8.57
C GLU A 162 -16.61 -19.31 9.15
N LYS A 163 -15.95 -18.80 10.18
CA LYS A 163 -16.32 -17.57 10.89
C LYS A 163 -15.13 -17.02 11.68
N GLY A 164 -15.15 -15.74 11.95
CA GLY A 164 -14.14 -15.06 12.76
C GLY A 164 -14.16 -13.56 12.55
N LYS A 165 -13.19 -12.88 13.14
CA LYS A 165 -12.99 -11.45 12.92
C LYS A 165 -12.51 -11.19 11.49
N ALA A 166 -13.00 -10.12 10.90
CA ALA A 166 -12.52 -9.66 9.60
C ALA A 166 -12.38 -8.14 9.55
N GLU A 167 -11.40 -7.69 8.78
CA GLU A 167 -11.27 -6.31 8.36
C GLU A 167 -12.03 -6.12 7.05
N ILE A 168 -12.90 -5.14 7.03
CA ILE A 168 -13.71 -4.75 5.88
C ILE A 168 -13.35 -3.31 5.56
N ILE A 169 -13.03 -3.03 4.31
CA ILE A 169 -12.66 -1.69 3.86
C ILE A 169 -13.68 -1.23 2.83
N LEU A 170 -14.27 -0.06 3.08
CA LEU A 170 -15.20 0.58 2.16
C LEU A 170 -14.55 1.81 1.51
N HIS A 171 -14.89 2.03 0.24
CA HIS A 171 -14.49 3.23 -0.49
C HIS A 171 -15.33 4.43 -0.06
N PRO A 172 -14.75 5.65 -0.05
CA PRO A 172 -15.51 6.88 0.13
C PRO A 172 -16.40 7.15 -1.09
N LEU A 173 -17.60 7.61 -0.85
CA LEU A 173 -18.50 8.17 -1.85
C LEU A 173 -18.72 9.68 -1.57
N GLY A 174 -19.39 10.39 -2.47
CA GLY A 174 -19.70 11.82 -2.33
C GLY A 174 -20.86 12.12 -1.40
N ILE A 175 -21.26 11.17 -0.58
CA ILE A 175 -22.31 11.25 0.44
C ILE A 175 -21.70 11.07 1.82
N ASP A 176 -22.48 11.27 2.86
CA ASP A 176 -22.04 11.02 4.23
C ASP A 176 -21.56 9.57 4.39
N THR A 177 -20.42 9.41 5.00
CA THR A 177 -19.82 8.09 5.24
C THR A 177 -20.71 7.20 6.09
N SER A 178 -21.51 7.78 7.00
CA SER A 178 -22.50 7.05 7.82
C SER A 178 -23.54 6.36 6.95
N ASP A 179 -24.01 7.00 5.88
CA ASP A 179 -25.01 6.43 4.97
C ASP A 179 -24.45 5.20 4.24
N VAL A 180 -23.17 5.25 3.83
CA VAL A 180 -22.50 4.12 3.19
C VAL A 180 -22.36 2.94 4.16
N VAL A 181 -21.97 3.23 5.40
CA VAL A 181 -21.81 2.22 6.46
C VAL A 181 -23.18 1.61 6.84
N ASP A 182 -24.21 2.46 6.97
CA ASP A 182 -25.54 2.01 7.32
C ASP A 182 -26.13 1.10 6.25
N LYS A 183 -25.96 1.46 4.99
CA LYS A 183 -26.37 0.63 3.87
C LYS A 183 -25.63 -0.70 3.81
N PHE A 184 -24.34 -0.69 4.12
CA PHE A 184 -23.52 -1.90 4.22
C PHE A 184 -24.02 -2.82 5.35
N PHE A 185 -24.33 -2.27 6.52
CA PHE A 185 -24.85 -3.05 7.65
C PHE A 185 -26.24 -3.59 7.40
N GLU A 186 -27.12 -2.81 6.77
CA GLU A 186 -28.43 -3.26 6.32
C GLU A 186 -28.32 -4.49 5.39
N LEU A 187 -27.44 -4.41 4.39
CA LEU A 187 -27.22 -5.48 3.42
C LEU A 187 -26.67 -6.75 4.06
N THR A 188 -25.68 -6.60 4.92
CA THR A 188 -24.93 -7.73 5.49
C THR A 188 -25.60 -8.34 6.72
N GLY A 189 -26.40 -7.55 7.45
CA GLY A 189 -26.96 -7.93 8.73
C GLY A 189 -25.97 -7.85 9.89
N ILE A 190 -24.82 -7.22 9.71
CA ILE A 190 -23.88 -6.96 10.80
C ILE A 190 -24.51 -5.96 11.78
N SER A 191 -24.47 -6.29 13.08
CA SER A 191 -24.96 -5.38 14.13
C SER A 191 -23.95 -4.22 14.32
N LYS A 192 -24.45 -2.98 14.26
CA LYS A 192 -23.62 -1.79 14.53
C LYS A 192 -22.91 -1.83 15.88
N ASN A 193 -23.57 -2.37 16.91
CA ASN A 193 -23.02 -2.46 18.26
C ASN A 193 -21.93 -3.53 18.42
N ALA A 194 -21.84 -4.45 17.45
CA ALA A 194 -20.86 -5.54 17.44
C ALA A 194 -19.69 -5.27 16.47
N ALA A 195 -19.66 -4.10 15.85
CA ALA A 195 -18.63 -3.72 14.91
C ALA A 195 -17.86 -2.49 15.40
N ILE A 196 -16.56 -2.45 15.13
CA ILE A 196 -15.73 -1.26 15.33
C ILE A 196 -15.61 -0.58 13.97
N VAL A 197 -16.03 0.68 13.88
CA VAL A 197 -15.98 1.47 12.66
C VAL A 197 -15.03 2.65 12.84
N ARG A 198 -14.16 2.86 11.87
CA ARG A 198 -13.29 4.04 11.79
C ARG A 198 -13.36 4.61 10.38
N SER A 199 -13.90 5.79 10.26
CA SER A 199 -14.02 6.55 9.01
C SER A 199 -13.06 7.72 8.99
N TYR A 200 -12.57 8.05 7.82
CA TYR A 200 -11.72 9.21 7.58
C TYR A 200 -12.42 10.11 6.56
N ASP A 201 -12.39 11.40 6.80
CA ASP A 201 -13.01 12.40 5.92
C ASP A 201 -12.43 12.26 4.50
N ASP A 202 -13.32 12.13 3.50
CA ASP A 202 -12.98 11.85 2.10
C ASP A 202 -12.05 10.61 1.89
N GLY A 203 -11.88 9.77 2.92
CA GLY A 203 -11.01 8.63 2.95
C GLY A 203 -11.74 7.29 3.09
N LEU A 204 -10.96 6.23 3.24
CA LEU A 204 -11.49 4.89 3.43
C LEU A 204 -12.19 4.75 4.79
N THR A 205 -13.20 3.87 4.83
CA THR A 205 -13.80 3.42 6.08
C THR A 205 -13.34 2.00 6.37
N PHE A 206 -12.89 1.78 7.59
CA PHE A 206 -12.48 0.49 8.12
C PHE A 206 -13.53 -0.02 9.10
N VAL A 207 -13.98 -1.25 8.89
CA VAL A 207 -14.92 -1.95 9.76
C VAL A 207 -14.27 -3.24 10.23
N CYS A 208 -14.23 -3.45 11.54
CA CYS A 208 -13.83 -4.73 12.13
C CYS A 208 -15.07 -5.37 12.77
N ALA A 209 -15.39 -6.58 12.37
CA ALA A 209 -16.56 -7.31 12.87
C ALA A 209 -16.34 -8.83 12.83
N ASN A 210 -17.06 -9.55 13.69
CA ASN A 210 -17.18 -10.99 13.56
C ASN A 210 -18.16 -11.32 12.44
N ILE A 211 -17.72 -12.12 11.49
CA ILE A 211 -18.48 -12.47 10.28
C ILE A 211 -18.42 -13.97 10.01
N ASN A 212 -19.25 -14.42 9.08
CA ASN A 212 -19.27 -15.78 8.55
C ASN A 212 -19.34 -15.76 7.01
N LYS A 213 -19.37 -16.93 6.38
CA LYS A 213 -19.45 -17.07 4.92
C LYS A 213 -20.70 -16.39 4.31
N ASP A 214 -21.85 -16.39 5.00
CA ASP A 214 -23.07 -15.76 4.49
C ASP A 214 -22.91 -14.23 4.44
N ILE A 215 -22.28 -13.64 5.46
CA ILE A 215 -21.97 -12.21 5.50
C ILE A 215 -21.01 -11.86 4.37
N ILE A 216 -19.97 -12.66 4.12
CA ILE A 216 -19.04 -12.46 3.00
C ILE A 216 -19.79 -12.47 1.67
N ASN A 217 -20.69 -13.45 1.47
CA ASN A 217 -21.48 -13.58 0.24
C ASN A 217 -22.42 -12.39 0.00
N LYS A 218 -22.92 -11.78 1.05
CA LYS A 218 -23.70 -10.53 0.96
C LYS A 218 -22.78 -9.32 0.74
N ALA A 219 -21.70 -9.21 1.53
CA ALA A 219 -20.76 -8.09 1.46
C ALA A 219 -20.16 -7.92 0.07
N LYS A 220 -19.73 -9.01 -0.58
CA LYS A 220 -19.12 -8.94 -1.92
C LYS A 220 -20.03 -8.38 -3.00
N LYS A 221 -21.36 -8.34 -2.77
CA LYS A 221 -22.33 -7.69 -3.66
C LYS A 221 -22.43 -6.18 -3.45
N PHE A 222 -21.77 -5.61 -2.44
CA PHE A 222 -21.78 -4.17 -2.20
C PHE A 222 -20.72 -3.50 -3.07
N ASN A 223 -21.13 -2.63 -4.00
CA ASN A 223 -20.20 -1.99 -4.92
C ASN A 223 -19.11 -1.17 -4.20
N PRO A 224 -19.42 -0.38 -3.16
CA PRO A 224 -18.39 0.37 -2.42
C PRO A 224 -17.41 -0.50 -1.60
N LEU A 225 -17.63 -1.83 -1.50
CA LEU A 225 -16.68 -2.70 -0.82
C LEU A 225 -15.35 -2.77 -1.60
N ARG A 226 -14.27 -2.32 -0.96
CA ARG A 226 -12.91 -2.39 -1.49
C ARG A 226 -12.27 -3.75 -1.27
N SER A 227 -12.36 -4.23 -0.04
CA SER A 227 -11.83 -5.54 0.33
C SER A 227 -12.40 -6.02 1.66
N ILE A 228 -12.41 -7.34 1.83
CA ILE A 228 -12.68 -8.03 3.08
C ILE A 228 -11.61 -9.11 3.24
N LYS A 229 -11.00 -9.17 4.43
CA LYS A 229 -9.96 -10.16 4.76
C LYS A 229 -10.11 -10.62 6.20
N PRO A 230 -9.76 -11.87 6.53
CA PRO A 230 -9.76 -12.33 7.90
C PRO A 230 -8.71 -11.54 8.71
N ILE A 231 -8.99 -11.37 10.00
CA ILE A 231 -8.01 -10.95 10.99
C ILE A 231 -7.72 -12.21 11.79
N ASP A 232 -6.49 -12.66 11.77
CA ASP A 232 -6.05 -13.77 12.62
C ASP A 232 -6.02 -13.28 14.07
N ASP A 233 -6.79 -13.92 14.94
CA ASP A 233 -6.89 -13.55 16.38
C ASP A 233 -5.53 -13.70 17.10
N GLU A 234 -4.58 -14.41 16.49
CA GLU A 234 -3.21 -14.52 17.01
C GLU A 234 -2.43 -13.21 17.01
N TRP A 235 -2.92 -12.16 16.32
CA TRP A 235 -2.21 -10.87 16.19
C TRP A 235 -2.55 -9.87 17.32
N ASP A 236 -3.67 -10.02 18.04
CA ASP A 236 -4.11 -9.01 19.01
C ASP A 236 -3.28 -9.02 20.30
N ASP A 237 -2.70 -10.17 20.70
CA ASP A 237 -1.92 -10.30 21.92
C ASP A 237 -0.40 -10.19 21.72
N PHE A 238 0.11 -10.49 20.53
CA PHE A 238 1.55 -10.54 20.24
C PHE A 238 2.22 -9.17 20.01
N PHE A 239 1.48 -8.14 19.60
CA PHE A 239 2.07 -6.85 19.22
C PHE A 239 2.55 -5.98 20.38
N ARG A 240 2.31 -6.36 21.63
CA ARG A 240 2.66 -5.55 22.80
C ARG A 240 3.60 -6.23 23.79
N MET A 241 4.01 -7.45 23.51
CA MET A 241 4.85 -8.23 24.39
C MET A 241 6.29 -8.15 23.93
N SER A 242 7.17 -7.61 24.78
CA SER A 242 8.60 -7.63 24.50
C SER A 242 9.20 -8.90 25.10
N PRO A 243 9.91 -9.70 24.32
CA PRO A 243 10.64 -10.84 24.87
C PRO A 243 11.74 -10.38 25.82
N ILE A 244 12.27 -11.31 26.60
CA ILE A 244 13.27 -11.05 27.64
C ILE A 244 14.66 -10.92 27.00
N LEU A 245 15.44 -9.94 27.45
CA LEU A 245 16.86 -9.85 27.13
C LEU A 245 17.63 -11.04 27.73
N PRO A 246 18.71 -11.49 27.07
CA PRO A 246 19.58 -12.50 27.64
C PRO A 246 20.28 -11.98 28.90
N ASP A 247 20.55 -12.85 29.86
CA ASP A 247 21.22 -12.51 31.12
C ASP A 247 22.61 -11.91 30.91
N ILE A 248 23.29 -12.30 29.84
CA ILE A 248 24.62 -11.83 29.49
C ILE A 248 24.51 -10.97 28.22
N ILE A 249 24.78 -9.67 28.37
CA ILE A 249 24.81 -8.70 27.29
C ILE A 249 26.21 -8.64 26.69
N ASN A 250 26.46 -9.45 25.67
CA ASN A 250 27.68 -9.36 24.90
C ASN A 250 27.46 -8.48 23.66
N LYS A 251 28.18 -7.35 23.58
CA LYS A 251 28.15 -6.51 22.39
C LYS A 251 29.04 -7.12 21.31
N SER A 252 28.50 -7.21 20.12
CA SER A 252 29.27 -7.63 18.94
C SER A 252 30.25 -6.52 18.51
N ASP A 253 31.43 -6.91 18.06
CA ASP A 253 32.38 -6.01 17.43
C ASP A 253 31.94 -5.61 16.00
N ILE A 254 31.02 -6.36 15.41
CA ILE A 254 30.43 -6.04 14.10
C ILE A 254 29.39 -4.95 14.30
N LYS A 255 29.61 -3.80 13.65
CA LYS A 255 28.74 -2.64 13.77
C LYS A 255 27.96 -2.40 12.49
N VAL A 256 26.67 -2.10 12.64
CA VAL A 256 25.78 -1.70 11.54
C VAL A 256 25.38 -0.24 11.76
N GLY A 257 25.74 0.61 10.81
CA GLY A 257 25.34 2.02 10.80
C GLY A 257 23.90 2.14 10.26
N ILE A 258 23.03 2.81 11.02
CA ILE A 258 21.65 3.12 10.63
C ILE A 258 21.51 4.64 10.56
N PHE A 259 21.11 5.14 9.39
CA PHE A 259 20.85 6.56 9.15
C PHE A 259 19.33 6.77 9.08
N ASP A 260 18.74 7.29 10.16
CA ASP A 260 17.28 7.36 10.33
C ASP A 260 16.87 8.53 11.24
N GLY A 261 15.68 8.48 11.80
CA GLY A 261 15.15 9.45 12.76
C GLY A 261 15.73 9.35 14.18
N GLY A 262 16.68 8.45 14.41
CA GLY A 262 17.27 8.18 15.72
C GLY A 262 16.55 7.07 16.49
N VAL A 263 17.11 6.65 17.62
CA VAL A 263 16.52 5.63 18.51
C VAL A 263 16.00 6.28 19.78
N GLN A 264 14.82 5.91 20.20
CA GLN A 264 14.22 6.38 21.45
C GLN A 264 14.97 5.79 22.64
N SER A 265 15.43 6.65 23.53
CA SER A 265 16.08 6.23 24.79
C SER A 265 15.09 5.45 25.67
N GLY A 266 15.57 4.41 26.32
CA GLY A 266 14.74 3.51 27.13
C GLY A 266 14.09 2.37 26.35
N THR A 267 14.46 2.17 25.08
CA THR A 267 13.99 1.04 24.29
C THR A 267 14.69 -0.25 24.75
N TYR A 268 14.03 -1.01 25.61
CA TYR A 268 14.57 -2.14 26.38
C TYR A 268 15.42 -3.11 25.55
N LEU A 269 14.94 -3.55 24.39
CA LEU A 269 15.65 -4.52 23.54
C LEU A 269 16.78 -3.88 22.69
N VAL A 270 16.77 -2.57 22.49
CA VAL A 270 17.68 -1.89 21.57
C VAL A 270 18.85 -1.20 22.31
N ASP A 271 18.55 -0.49 23.37
CA ASP A 271 19.53 0.32 24.10
C ASP A 271 20.83 -0.42 24.47
N PRO A 272 20.80 -1.68 24.94
CA PRO A 272 22.03 -2.36 25.32
C PRO A 272 23.01 -2.58 24.17
N PHE A 273 22.50 -2.60 22.91
CA PHE A 273 23.25 -2.95 21.71
C PHE A 273 23.35 -1.80 20.71
N CYS A 274 22.88 -0.60 21.09
CA CYS A 274 22.85 0.57 20.23
C CYS A 274 23.66 1.73 20.79
N VAL A 275 24.33 2.47 19.93
CA VAL A 275 24.94 3.77 20.23
C VAL A 275 24.27 4.80 19.34
N ASN A 276 23.73 5.86 19.95
CA ASN A 276 23.07 6.94 19.23
C ASN A 276 24.01 8.10 18.96
N TYR A 277 23.99 8.57 17.72
CA TYR A 277 24.65 9.79 17.28
C TYR A 277 23.62 10.75 16.72
N ASP A 278 23.54 11.94 17.33
CA ASP A 278 22.65 12.98 16.83
C ASP A 278 23.42 13.88 15.88
N MET A 279 23.02 13.90 14.61
CA MET A 279 23.67 14.67 13.55
C MET A 279 22.84 15.89 13.14
N VAL A 280 21.71 16.14 13.81
CA VAL A 280 20.76 17.19 13.48
C VAL A 280 20.51 18.05 14.72
N GLU A 281 20.59 19.37 14.56
CA GLU A 281 20.46 20.32 15.68
C GLU A 281 19.01 20.44 16.21
N GLU A 282 18.01 20.23 15.32
CA GLU A 282 16.60 20.28 15.73
C GLU A 282 16.22 19.09 16.62
N PRO A 283 15.28 19.26 17.54
CA PRO A 283 14.83 18.16 18.40
C PRO A 283 14.21 17.03 17.57
N PRO A 284 14.38 15.76 17.99
CA PRO A 284 13.80 14.63 17.30
C PRO A 284 12.28 14.65 17.37
N THR A 285 11.62 14.08 16.35
CA THR A 285 10.18 13.81 16.40
C THR A 285 9.91 12.44 17.01
N THR A 286 8.79 12.30 17.72
CA THR A 286 8.36 11.00 18.26
C THR A 286 8.29 9.94 17.19
N LYS A 287 7.68 10.25 16.03
CA LYS A 287 7.60 9.31 14.89
C LYS A 287 8.95 8.92 14.32
N GLY A 288 9.90 9.85 14.27
CA GLY A 288 11.28 9.56 13.82
C GLY A 288 11.97 8.59 14.76
N LEU A 289 11.88 8.84 16.07
CA LEU A 289 12.46 7.96 17.09
C LEU A 289 11.79 6.56 17.10
N GLU A 290 10.48 6.49 16.99
CA GLU A 290 9.74 5.22 16.88
C GLU A 290 10.20 4.42 15.66
N HIS A 291 10.31 5.07 14.50
CA HIS A 291 10.76 4.43 13.27
C HIS A 291 12.20 3.92 13.40
N GLY A 292 13.14 4.75 13.83
CA GLY A 292 14.53 4.36 13.98
C GLY A 292 14.73 3.27 15.06
N SER A 293 13.92 3.27 16.13
CA SER A 293 13.91 2.19 17.13
C SER A 293 13.45 0.87 16.51
N ALA A 294 12.38 0.89 15.70
CA ALA A 294 11.86 -0.28 15.03
C ALA A 294 12.87 -0.84 13.99
N VAL A 295 13.52 0.03 13.20
CA VAL A 295 14.56 -0.37 12.26
C VAL A 295 15.76 -0.97 12.99
N SER A 296 16.20 -0.36 14.08
CA SER A 296 17.31 -0.88 14.90
C SER A 296 16.99 -2.23 15.51
N GLY A 297 15.76 -2.42 16.02
CA GLY A 297 15.28 -3.70 16.52
C GLY A 297 15.27 -4.78 15.44
N ALA A 298 14.82 -4.45 14.22
CA ALA A 298 14.83 -5.38 13.10
C ALA A 298 16.25 -5.79 12.66
N VAL A 299 17.22 -4.89 12.73
CA VAL A 299 18.64 -5.19 12.45
C VAL A 299 19.25 -6.10 13.52
N LEU A 300 18.92 -5.86 14.79
CA LEU A 300 19.45 -6.65 15.91
C LEU A 300 18.89 -8.07 15.95
N TYR A 301 17.59 -8.22 15.76
CA TYR A 301 16.87 -9.46 16.05
C TYR A 301 16.17 -10.09 14.85
N GLY A 302 16.00 -9.36 13.75
CA GLY A 302 15.15 -9.81 12.64
C GLY A 302 13.67 -9.81 13.04
N SER A 303 12.93 -10.82 12.57
CA SER A 303 11.52 -10.98 12.94
C SER A 303 11.40 -11.59 14.33
N LEU A 304 10.67 -10.92 15.20
CA LEU A 304 10.29 -11.44 16.52
C LEU A 304 8.90 -12.10 16.52
N ASN A 305 8.32 -12.34 15.34
CA ASN A 305 7.03 -13.01 15.21
C ASN A 305 7.07 -14.40 15.89
N GLY A 306 6.06 -14.67 16.70
CA GLY A 306 5.96 -15.91 17.46
C GLY A 306 6.81 -15.95 18.74
N LYS A 307 7.43 -14.84 19.13
CA LYS A 307 8.04 -14.66 20.44
C LYS A 307 7.03 -14.08 21.44
N THR A 308 7.08 -14.55 22.66
CA THR A 308 6.23 -14.09 23.78
C THR A 308 7.08 -13.37 24.83
N GLU A 309 6.44 -12.77 25.83
CA GLU A 309 7.13 -12.17 26.97
C GLU A 309 7.90 -13.16 27.85
N PHE A 310 7.72 -14.45 27.63
CA PHE A 310 8.44 -15.53 28.34
C PHE A 310 9.65 -16.04 27.56
N ASP A 311 9.78 -15.64 26.29
CA ASP A 311 10.90 -16.06 25.44
C ASP A 311 12.11 -15.16 25.68
N VAL A 312 13.28 -15.75 25.85
CA VAL A 312 14.55 -15.04 25.86
C VAL A 312 15.05 -14.90 24.42
N VAL A 313 15.39 -13.68 24.00
CA VAL A 313 15.99 -13.47 22.67
C VAL A 313 17.45 -13.91 22.69
N GLU A 314 17.94 -14.43 21.56
CA GLU A 314 19.36 -14.68 21.40
C GLU A 314 20.12 -13.35 21.38
N PRO A 315 21.35 -13.29 21.94
CA PRO A 315 22.20 -12.10 21.79
C PRO A 315 22.37 -11.74 20.31
N PRO A 316 22.21 -10.46 19.93
CA PRO A 316 22.34 -10.06 18.56
C PRO A 316 23.75 -10.27 18.04
N SER A 317 23.86 -10.73 16.79
CA SER A 317 25.13 -10.96 16.11
C SER A 317 25.86 -9.67 15.70
N VAL A 318 25.19 -8.53 15.81
CA VAL A 318 25.71 -7.20 15.46
C VAL A 318 25.38 -6.19 16.56
N SER A 319 26.11 -5.08 16.59
CA SER A 319 25.78 -3.87 17.36
C SER A 319 25.32 -2.77 16.38
N VAL A 320 24.47 -1.86 16.84
CA VAL A 320 23.94 -0.76 16.02
C VAL A 320 24.62 0.55 16.38
N GLU A 321 25.04 1.29 15.38
CA GLU A 321 25.36 2.73 15.46
C GLU A 321 24.23 3.50 14.76
N SER A 322 23.35 4.11 15.53
CA SER A 322 22.23 4.88 15.01
C SER A 322 22.62 6.34 14.83
N PHE A 323 22.52 6.83 13.61
CA PHE A 323 22.76 8.22 13.24
C PHE A 323 21.43 8.89 12.93
N ARG A 324 21.01 9.83 13.78
CA ARG A 324 19.84 10.65 13.48
C ARG A 324 20.21 11.69 12.42
N VAL A 325 19.62 11.55 11.24
CA VAL A 325 19.89 12.39 10.06
C VAL A 325 18.65 13.10 9.52
N PHE A 326 17.44 12.77 10.00
CA PHE A 326 16.22 13.42 9.56
C PHE A 326 15.83 14.57 10.48
N PRO A 327 15.64 15.78 9.92
CA PRO A 327 15.12 16.93 10.67
C PRO A 327 13.65 16.73 11.06
N ALA A 328 13.18 17.52 12.05
CA ALA A 328 11.81 17.49 12.52
C ALA A 328 10.78 17.87 11.44
N VAL A 329 11.17 18.75 10.51
CA VAL A 329 10.32 19.21 9.41
C VAL A 329 10.92 18.70 8.10
N ARG A 330 10.19 17.85 7.40
CA ARG A 330 10.52 17.50 6.01
C ARG A 330 10.30 18.74 5.15
N THR A 331 11.30 19.15 4.41
CA THR A 331 11.24 20.32 3.52
C THR A 331 10.29 20.10 2.33
N GLY A 332 9.74 18.89 2.18
CA GLY A 332 8.86 18.52 1.06
C GLY A 332 9.59 18.32 -0.27
N ASN A 333 10.91 18.45 -0.28
CA ASN A 333 11.74 18.24 -1.44
C ASN A 333 12.64 17.01 -1.21
N GLU A 334 12.21 15.85 -1.72
CA GLU A 334 12.92 14.57 -1.55
C GLU A 334 14.39 14.65 -2.03
N ASP A 335 14.68 15.48 -3.03
CA ASP A 335 16.04 15.65 -3.55
C ASP A 335 16.96 16.35 -2.54
N ASN A 336 16.46 17.29 -1.74
CA ASN A 336 17.24 17.95 -0.69
C ASN A 336 17.53 17.00 0.49
N ASP A 337 16.58 16.12 0.83
CA ASP A 337 16.76 15.15 1.91
C ASP A 337 17.84 14.11 1.53
N TYR A 338 17.90 13.69 0.26
CA TYR A 338 18.96 12.82 -0.25
C TYR A 338 20.33 13.52 -0.32
N GLN A 339 20.39 14.77 -0.76
CA GLN A 339 21.65 15.54 -0.80
C GLN A 339 22.22 15.76 0.59
N MET A 340 21.37 16.00 1.59
CA MET A 340 21.80 16.13 2.98
C MET A 340 22.35 14.81 3.52
N LEU A 341 21.74 13.68 3.18
CA LEU A 341 22.21 12.35 3.54
C LEU A 341 23.58 12.05 2.90
N GLU A 342 23.77 12.37 1.62
CA GLU A 342 25.04 12.22 0.91
C GLU A 342 26.14 13.08 1.53
N GLN A 343 25.83 14.31 1.94
CA GLN A 343 26.78 15.19 2.63
C GLN A 343 27.20 14.62 3.98
N LEU A 344 26.27 14.11 4.78
CA LEU A 344 26.55 13.50 6.08
C LEU A 344 27.37 12.22 5.96
N ILE A 345 27.12 11.40 4.94
CA ILE A 345 27.92 10.20 4.65
C ILE A 345 29.33 10.57 4.20
N SER A 346 29.49 11.63 3.40
CA SER A 346 30.81 12.09 2.93
C SER A 346 31.66 12.70 4.03
N LEU A 347 31.06 13.39 5.01
CA LEU A 347 31.79 13.96 6.16
C LEU A 347 32.36 12.88 7.12
N LYS A 348 31.85 11.65 7.11
CA LYS A 348 32.39 10.54 7.91
C LYS A 348 33.52 9.77 7.22
N LYS A 349 33.82 10.04 5.98
CA LYS A 349 34.99 9.46 5.26
C LYS A 349 36.27 10.24 5.52
N LEU A 350 36.21 11.34 6.25
CA LEU A 350 37.33 12.14 6.77
C LEU A 350 37.60 11.81 8.24
#